data_3e4bcd44acd48094bdb616f584fa0cfc
#
_entry.id   3e4bcd44acd48094bdb616f584fa0cfc
#
_cell.length_a   1.000
_cell.length_b   1.000
_cell.length_c   1.000
_cell.angle_alpha   90.00
_cell.angle_beta   90.00
_cell.angle_gamma   90.00
#
_symmetry.space_group_name_H-M   'P 1'
#
loop_
_entity.id
_entity.type
_entity.pdbx_description
1 polymer ?
#
loop_
_entity_poly.entity_id
_entity_poly.type
_entity_poly.pdbx_seq_one_letter_code
_entity_poly.pdbx_strand_id
1 'polypeptide(L)'
;LVNLADITSHPSPNYLLVLQRCQALALEAGADLLIVESDVVVRANTLQGLADGAAAREDCGIAAAVTVDDKGAINYPYEYARGREGEDYAVKKHCSFCCSLLTYNLLKAYDFHELNPEKHWFDVTISQRSRALGFNNYLFASLPVIHRPHASRPWKQLKYTNPLKYYWIKFT
;
A
#
# COMPACT_ATOMS: atom_id res chain seq x y z
N LEU A 1 -9.31 15.87 10.87
CA LEU A 1 -8.74 16.06 9.53
C LEU A 1 -7.41 16.80 9.66
N VAL A 2 -6.32 16.22 9.13
CA VAL A 2 -4.99 16.85 9.10
C VAL A 2 -4.70 17.24 7.66
N ASN A 3 -4.45 18.53 7.41
CA ASN A 3 -3.97 19.02 6.12
C ASN A 3 -2.44 19.04 6.12
N LEU A 4 -1.82 18.33 5.20
CA LEU A 4 -0.36 18.27 5.05
C LEU A 4 0.18 19.19 3.95
N ALA A 5 -0.66 20.07 3.37
CA ALA A 5 -0.26 20.95 2.27
C ALA A 5 0.93 21.86 2.64
N ASP A 6 1.03 22.26 3.92
CA ASP A 6 2.10 23.17 4.37
C ASP A 6 3.48 22.49 4.49
N ILE A 7 3.51 21.14 4.59
CA ILE A 7 4.75 20.37 4.71
C ILE A 7 5.07 19.54 3.46
N THR A 8 4.18 19.58 2.46
CA THR A 8 4.39 18.88 1.19
C THR A 8 4.71 19.87 0.10
N SER A 9 5.75 19.59 -0.69
CA SER A 9 6.20 20.43 -1.81
C SER A 9 5.52 20.02 -3.12
N HIS A 10 5.43 20.94 -4.08
CA HIS A 10 5.02 20.64 -5.45
C HIS A 10 6.20 20.54 -6.39
N PRO A 11 6.13 19.67 -7.41
CA PRO A 11 5.13 18.62 -7.60
C PRO A 11 5.36 17.42 -6.70
N SER A 12 4.27 16.81 -6.27
CA SER A 12 4.29 15.49 -5.61
C SER A 12 5.20 14.48 -6.36
N PRO A 13 5.74 13.42 -5.70
CA PRO A 13 5.11 12.83 -4.51
C PRO A 13 5.85 13.11 -3.22
N ASN A 14 5.17 13.75 -2.29
CA ASN A 14 5.63 13.83 -0.91
C ASN A 14 5.20 12.59 -0.09
N TYR A 15 5.10 11.45 -0.76
CA TYR A 15 4.49 10.25 -0.21
C TYR A 15 5.24 9.73 1.01
N LEU A 16 6.58 9.83 1.00
CA LEU A 16 7.40 9.44 2.15
C LEU A 16 7.07 10.26 3.40
N LEU A 17 7.01 11.59 3.28
CA LEU A 17 6.68 12.47 4.41
C LEU A 17 5.28 12.19 4.95
N VAL A 18 4.32 11.90 4.06
CA VAL A 18 2.96 11.53 4.45
C VAL A 18 2.97 10.20 5.21
N LEU A 19 3.67 9.18 4.71
CA LEU A 19 3.78 7.88 5.39
C LEU A 19 4.41 8.01 6.77
N GLN A 20 5.51 8.75 6.92
CA GLN A 20 6.19 8.98 8.20
C GLN A 20 5.28 9.71 9.18
N ARG A 21 4.59 10.76 8.72
CA ARG A 21 3.66 11.51 9.57
C ARG A 21 2.46 10.67 9.99
N CYS A 22 1.88 9.89 9.06
CA CYS A 22 0.77 9.00 9.37
C CYS A 22 1.18 7.88 10.34
N GLN A 23 2.38 7.32 10.18
CA GLN A 23 2.92 6.34 11.13
C GLN A 23 3.02 6.94 12.53
N ALA A 24 3.59 8.15 12.68
CA ALA A 24 3.71 8.81 13.97
C ALA A 24 2.34 9.00 14.65
N LEU A 25 1.35 9.49 13.90
CA LEU A 25 -0.02 9.66 14.41
C LEU A 25 -0.68 8.33 14.79
N ALA A 26 -0.49 7.27 14.00
CA ALA A 26 -1.03 5.95 14.31
C ALA A 26 -0.40 5.36 15.57
N LEU A 27 0.93 5.51 15.73
CA LEU A 27 1.64 5.05 16.93
C LEU A 27 1.20 5.82 18.19
N GLU A 28 1.03 7.13 18.08
CA GLU A 28 0.53 7.98 19.19
C GLU A 28 -0.90 7.56 19.61
N ALA A 29 -1.74 7.23 18.63
CA ALA A 29 -3.11 6.80 18.86
C ALA A 29 -3.24 5.32 19.28
N GLY A 30 -2.17 4.52 19.21
CA GLY A 30 -2.24 3.07 19.43
C GLY A 30 -3.11 2.35 18.40
N ALA A 31 -3.12 2.81 17.14
CA ALA A 31 -4.04 2.39 16.10
C ALA A 31 -3.33 1.84 14.87
N ASP A 32 -4.05 1.05 14.08
CA ASP A 32 -3.65 0.65 12.74
C ASP A 32 -3.66 1.86 11.77
N LEU A 33 -2.89 1.79 10.70
CA LEU A 33 -2.88 2.79 9.64
C LEU A 33 -3.59 2.27 8.39
N LEU A 34 -4.73 2.88 8.06
CA LEU A 34 -5.43 2.61 6.81
C LEU A 34 -5.03 3.62 5.74
N ILE A 35 -4.59 3.12 4.59
CA ILE A 35 -4.22 3.90 3.40
C ILE A 35 -5.24 3.62 2.31
N VAL A 36 -5.79 4.69 1.72
CA VAL A 36 -6.65 4.61 0.53
C VAL A 36 -6.17 5.67 -0.46
N GLU A 37 -5.78 5.25 -1.66
CA GLU A 37 -5.35 6.18 -2.73
C GLU A 37 -6.57 6.88 -3.35
N SER A 38 -6.37 8.08 -3.89
CA SER A 38 -7.44 8.96 -4.39
C SER A 38 -8.13 8.45 -5.67
N ASP A 39 -7.53 7.47 -6.35
CA ASP A 39 -8.06 6.81 -7.55
C ASP A 39 -8.77 5.48 -7.24
N VAL A 40 -9.09 5.25 -5.96
CA VAL A 40 -9.76 4.06 -5.47
C VAL A 40 -11.15 4.38 -4.96
N VAL A 41 -12.14 3.56 -5.36
CA VAL A 41 -13.50 3.61 -4.81
C VAL A 41 -13.71 2.39 -3.92
N VAL A 42 -13.92 2.64 -2.63
CA VAL A 42 -14.20 1.61 -1.64
C VAL A 42 -15.68 1.28 -1.56
N ARG A 43 -16.03 0.06 -1.14
CA ARG A 43 -17.40 -0.35 -0.84
C ARG A 43 -17.70 -0.13 0.66
N ALA A 44 -18.97 -0.12 1.02
CA ALA A 44 -19.42 0.16 2.39
C ALA A 44 -18.78 -0.75 3.45
N ASN A 45 -18.49 -2.00 3.13
CA ASN A 45 -17.90 -3.00 4.03
C ASN A 45 -16.38 -3.12 3.93
N THR A 46 -15.72 -2.44 3.00
CA THR A 46 -14.29 -2.65 2.70
C THR A 46 -13.41 -2.34 3.90
N LEU A 47 -13.57 -1.15 4.48
CA LEU A 47 -12.67 -0.68 5.54
C LEU A 47 -12.84 -1.50 6.81
N GLN A 48 -14.09 -1.76 7.22
CA GLN A 48 -14.37 -2.62 8.38
C GLN A 48 -13.88 -4.05 8.13
N GLY A 49 -14.14 -4.60 6.94
CA GLY A 49 -13.70 -5.95 6.60
C GLY A 49 -12.18 -6.12 6.61
N LEU A 50 -11.40 -5.10 6.21
CA LEU A 50 -9.94 -5.11 6.34
C LEU A 50 -9.51 -5.09 7.81
N ALA A 51 -10.15 -4.27 8.65
CA ALA A 51 -9.85 -4.20 10.08
C ALA A 51 -10.17 -5.53 10.78
N ASP A 52 -11.35 -6.08 10.56
CA ASP A 52 -11.77 -7.37 11.13
C ASP A 52 -10.87 -8.51 10.65
N GLY A 53 -10.56 -8.50 9.35
CA GLY A 53 -9.69 -9.50 8.75
C GLY A 53 -8.24 -9.45 9.26
N ALA A 54 -7.71 -8.26 9.50
CA ALA A 54 -6.39 -8.08 10.13
C ALA A 54 -6.41 -8.53 11.59
N ALA A 55 -7.42 -8.12 12.36
CA ALA A 55 -7.58 -8.48 13.77
C ALA A 55 -7.74 -10.00 14.00
N ALA A 56 -8.34 -10.70 13.05
CA ALA A 56 -8.50 -12.16 13.09
C ALA A 56 -7.19 -12.94 12.82
N ARG A 57 -6.08 -12.26 12.53
CA ARG A 57 -4.79 -12.87 12.15
C ARG A 57 -3.66 -12.24 12.96
N GLU A 58 -3.20 -12.93 13.99
CA GLU A 58 -2.16 -12.43 14.92
C GLU A 58 -0.85 -12.06 14.22
N ASP A 59 -0.54 -12.72 13.11
CA ASP A 59 0.66 -12.52 12.31
C ASP A 59 0.47 -11.50 11.16
N CYS A 60 -0.68 -10.82 11.09
CA CYS A 60 -0.94 -9.87 10.03
C CYS A 60 -0.06 -8.61 10.18
N GLY A 61 0.74 -8.33 9.14
CA GLY A 61 1.44 -7.07 9.01
C GLY A 61 0.68 -6.09 8.11
N ILE A 62 0.20 -6.57 6.96
CA ILE A 62 -0.56 -5.79 5.98
C ILE A 62 -1.81 -6.56 5.55
N ALA A 63 -2.96 -5.91 5.59
CA ALA A 63 -4.21 -6.39 5.00
C ALA A 63 -4.57 -5.49 3.81
N ALA A 64 -4.56 -6.04 2.59
CA ALA A 64 -4.80 -5.28 1.36
C ALA A 64 -6.06 -5.76 0.64
N ALA A 65 -6.92 -4.84 0.22
CA ALA A 65 -8.05 -5.13 -0.65
C ALA A 65 -7.58 -5.39 -2.08
N VAL A 66 -8.18 -6.37 -2.77
CA VAL A 66 -7.90 -6.60 -4.19
C VAL A 66 -8.47 -5.47 -5.04
N THR A 67 -7.74 -5.07 -6.08
CA THR A 67 -8.21 -4.05 -7.02
C THR A 67 -8.92 -4.68 -8.20
N VAL A 68 -10.02 -4.05 -8.63
CA VAL A 68 -10.79 -4.44 -9.82
C VAL A 68 -11.06 -3.21 -10.69
N ASP A 69 -11.34 -3.44 -11.95
CA ASP A 69 -11.86 -2.41 -12.86
C ASP A 69 -13.37 -2.17 -12.65
N ASP A 70 -13.94 -1.24 -13.42
CA ASP A 70 -15.38 -0.91 -13.36
C ASP A 70 -16.31 -2.08 -13.75
N LYS A 71 -15.75 -3.14 -14.37
CA LYS A 71 -16.47 -4.38 -14.74
C LYS A 71 -16.32 -5.47 -13.69
N GLY A 72 -15.51 -5.23 -12.63
CA GLY A 72 -15.24 -6.19 -11.57
C GLY A 72 -14.11 -7.18 -11.88
N ALA A 73 -13.39 -7.02 -12.99
CA ALA A 73 -12.24 -7.86 -13.30
C ALA A 73 -10.99 -7.38 -12.52
N ILE A 74 -10.26 -8.31 -11.91
CA ILE A 74 -9.02 -7.99 -11.17
C ILE A 74 -8.03 -7.29 -12.10
N ASN A 75 -7.57 -6.12 -11.68
CA ASN A 75 -6.67 -5.27 -12.45
C ASN A 75 -5.34 -5.02 -11.72
N TYR A 76 -4.51 -4.12 -12.28
CA TYR A 76 -3.25 -3.71 -11.69
C TYR A 76 -3.47 -3.12 -10.26
N PRO A 77 -2.66 -3.50 -9.27
CA PRO A 77 -1.42 -4.31 -9.38
C PRO A 77 -1.60 -5.82 -9.10
N TYR A 78 -2.83 -6.29 -8.97
CA TYR A 78 -3.13 -7.64 -8.48
C TYR A 78 -3.53 -8.65 -9.56
N GLU A 79 -3.15 -8.44 -10.84
CA GLU A 79 -3.49 -9.36 -11.95
C GLU A 79 -3.07 -10.82 -11.67
N TYR A 80 -2.09 -11.02 -10.80
CA TYR A 80 -1.65 -12.35 -10.39
C TYR A 80 -2.67 -13.10 -9.51
N ALA A 81 -3.66 -12.38 -8.98
CA ALA A 81 -4.73 -12.96 -8.15
C ALA A 81 -5.94 -13.41 -8.96
N ARG A 82 -5.94 -13.23 -10.30
CA ARG A 82 -7.00 -13.74 -11.17
C ARG A 82 -7.16 -15.23 -11.00
N GLY A 83 -8.41 -15.69 -10.90
CA GLY A 83 -8.77 -17.08 -10.61
C GLY A 83 -8.81 -17.41 -9.11
N ARG A 84 -8.62 -16.42 -8.25
CA ARG A 84 -8.75 -16.53 -6.79
C ARG A 84 -9.70 -15.49 -6.21
N GLU A 85 -10.67 -15.09 -7.00
CA GLU A 85 -11.71 -14.13 -6.61
C GLU A 85 -12.47 -14.65 -5.37
N GLY A 86 -12.62 -13.79 -4.36
CA GLY A 86 -13.31 -14.14 -3.11
C GLY A 86 -12.46 -14.91 -2.08
N GLU A 87 -11.21 -15.27 -2.40
CA GLU A 87 -10.29 -15.92 -1.45
C GLU A 87 -9.43 -14.87 -0.71
N ASP A 88 -9.30 -15.05 0.62
CA ASP A 88 -8.41 -14.22 1.44
C ASP A 88 -7.19 -15.05 1.85
N TYR A 89 -5.98 -14.62 1.47
CA TYR A 89 -4.79 -15.44 1.63
C TYR A 89 -3.51 -14.62 1.83
N ALA A 90 -2.53 -15.24 2.48
CA ALA A 90 -1.19 -14.66 2.62
C ALA A 90 -0.47 -14.62 1.26
N VAL A 91 0.15 -13.48 0.94
CA VAL A 91 0.87 -13.26 -0.31
C VAL A 91 2.37 -13.11 -0.09
N LYS A 92 3.16 -13.70 -0.99
CA LYS A 92 4.62 -13.50 -1.04
C LYS A 92 4.99 -12.25 -1.84
N LYS A 93 4.11 -11.76 -2.69
CA LYS A 93 4.25 -10.51 -3.43
C LYS A 93 3.95 -9.31 -2.53
N HIS A 94 4.25 -8.10 -3.00
CA HIS A 94 3.91 -6.89 -2.27
C HIS A 94 2.39 -6.65 -2.25
N CYS A 95 1.94 -6.00 -1.20
CA CYS A 95 0.62 -5.40 -1.11
C CYS A 95 0.74 -3.93 -1.52
N SER A 96 -0.02 -3.52 -2.53
CA SER A 96 -0.08 -2.11 -2.94
C SER A 96 -0.89 -1.29 -1.96
N PHE A 97 -0.53 -0.02 -1.81
CA PHE A 97 -1.25 0.90 -0.93
C PHE A 97 -2.53 1.50 -1.55
N CYS A 98 -3.01 0.95 -2.67
CA CYS A 98 -4.30 1.36 -3.25
C CYS A 98 -5.42 1.39 -2.21
N CYS A 99 -5.57 0.29 -1.44
CA CYS A 99 -6.41 0.22 -0.25
C CYS A 99 -5.83 -0.84 0.67
N SER A 100 -5.11 -0.42 1.71
CA SER A 100 -4.38 -1.31 2.61
C SER A 100 -4.37 -0.81 4.04
N LEU A 101 -4.50 -1.74 4.98
CA LEU A 101 -4.33 -1.51 6.40
C LEU A 101 -2.97 -2.09 6.83
N LEU A 102 -2.17 -1.26 7.49
CA LEU A 102 -0.92 -1.64 8.14
C LEU A 102 -1.18 -1.74 9.63
N THR A 103 -0.92 -2.92 10.21
CA THR A 103 -1.23 -3.16 11.62
C THR A 103 -0.32 -2.34 12.55
N TYR A 104 -0.84 -1.98 13.72
CA TYR A 104 -0.09 -1.30 14.76
C TYR A 104 1.20 -2.05 15.12
N ASN A 105 1.15 -3.38 15.14
CA ASN A 105 2.33 -4.20 15.44
C ASN A 105 3.42 -4.04 14.38
N LEU A 106 3.06 -3.99 13.09
CA LEU A 106 4.01 -3.69 12.02
C LEU A 106 4.56 -2.27 12.15
N LEU A 107 3.70 -1.28 12.42
CA LEU A 107 4.11 0.12 12.57
C LEU A 107 5.11 0.31 13.73
N LYS A 108 4.96 -0.45 14.82
CA LYS A 108 5.92 -0.47 15.94
C LYS A 108 7.24 -1.15 15.58
N ALA A 109 7.19 -2.19 14.74
CA ALA A 109 8.35 -3.01 14.44
C ALA A 109 9.24 -2.43 13.33
N TYR A 110 8.74 -1.48 12.54
CA TYR A 110 9.46 -0.90 11.42
C TYR A 110 9.27 0.62 11.32
N ASP A 111 10.36 1.37 11.53
CA ASP A 111 10.35 2.83 11.41
C ASP A 111 10.44 3.25 9.93
N PHE A 112 9.46 4.03 9.46
CA PHE A 112 9.43 4.54 8.09
C PHE A 112 10.49 5.63 7.80
N HIS A 113 11.23 6.10 8.80
CA HIS A 113 12.42 6.91 8.59
C HIS A 113 13.59 6.10 8.00
N GLU A 114 13.56 4.77 8.09
CA GLU A 114 14.53 3.89 7.41
C GLU A 114 14.26 3.74 5.91
N LEU A 115 13.12 4.22 5.39
CA LEU A 115 12.81 4.16 3.96
C LEU A 115 13.74 5.06 3.15
N ASN A 116 14.30 4.52 2.07
CA ASN A 116 15.17 5.28 1.19
C ASN A 116 14.35 6.31 0.38
N PRO A 117 14.62 7.63 0.53
CA PRO A 117 13.90 8.68 -0.18
C PRO A 117 14.07 8.65 -1.70
N GLU A 118 15.15 8.04 -2.19
CA GLU A 118 15.40 7.86 -3.63
C GLU A 118 14.54 6.76 -4.26
N LYS A 119 13.90 5.91 -3.44
CA LYS A 119 13.08 4.79 -3.90
C LYS A 119 11.61 5.09 -3.68
N HIS A 120 10.83 5.09 -4.76
CA HIS A 120 9.40 5.44 -4.73
C HIS A 120 8.46 4.22 -4.59
N TRP A 121 9.01 3.01 -4.34
CA TRP A 121 8.24 1.77 -4.16
C TRP A 121 8.11 1.43 -2.68
N PHE A 122 7.55 2.35 -1.91
CA PHE A 122 7.43 2.19 -0.45
C PHE A 122 6.53 1.02 -0.08
N ASP A 123 5.46 0.76 -0.83
CA ASP A 123 4.59 -0.39 -0.69
C ASP A 123 5.35 -1.71 -0.85
N VAL A 124 6.24 -1.81 -1.83
CA VAL A 124 7.10 -2.99 -2.05
C VAL A 124 8.08 -3.14 -0.88
N THR A 125 8.77 -2.07 -0.50
CA THR A 125 9.78 -2.09 0.57
C THR A 125 9.14 -2.46 1.91
N ILE A 126 8.03 -1.83 2.28
CA ILE A 126 7.31 -2.11 3.52
C ILE A 126 6.75 -3.54 3.52
N SER A 127 6.20 -4.02 2.39
CA SER A 127 5.75 -5.41 2.28
C SER A 127 6.87 -6.43 2.45
N GLN A 128 8.06 -6.15 1.92
CA GLN A 128 9.24 -7.02 2.08
C GLN A 128 9.73 -6.98 3.54
N ARG A 129 9.79 -5.80 4.13
CA ARG A 129 10.24 -5.61 5.52
C ARG A 129 9.28 -6.27 6.51
N SER A 130 7.97 -6.13 6.30
CA SER A 130 6.94 -6.82 7.08
C SER A 130 7.24 -8.34 7.16
N ARG A 131 7.47 -8.98 6.02
CA ARG A 131 7.79 -10.42 5.99
C ARG A 131 9.13 -10.75 6.62
N ALA A 132 10.15 -9.90 6.45
CA ALA A 132 11.46 -10.11 7.08
C ALA A 132 11.40 -10.01 8.61
N LEU A 133 10.42 -9.28 9.14
CA LEU A 133 10.13 -9.16 10.57
C LEU A 133 9.23 -10.28 11.11
N GLY A 134 8.84 -11.24 10.26
CA GLY A 134 8.04 -12.39 10.66
C GLY A 134 6.52 -12.22 10.51
N PHE A 135 6.06 -11.08 9.99
CA PHE A 135 4.64 -10.90 9.67
C PHE A 135 4.26 -11.55 8.33
N ASN A 136 2.98 -11.86 8.18
CA ASN A 136 2.37 -12.18 6.90
C ASN A 136 1.60 -10.97 6.34
N ASN A 137 1.63 -10.83 5.02
CA ASN A 137 0.81 -9.85 4.31
C ASN A 137 -0.34 -10.58 3.63
N TYR A 138 -1.56 -10.10 3.80
CA TYR A 138 -2.77 -10.75 3.30
C TYR A 138 -3.42 -9.94 2.19
N LEU A 139 -3.82 -10.62 1.11
CA LEU A 139 -4.68 -10.07 0.08
C LEU A 139 -6.11 -10.56 0.31
N PHE A 140 -7.03 -9.62 0.46
CA PHE A 140 -8.45 -9.86 0.65
C PHE A 140 -9.16 -9.75 -0.70
N ALA A 141 -9.25 -10.88 -1.41
CA ALA A 141 -9.97 -10.90 -2.70
C ALA A 141 -11.49 -11.00 -2.51
N SER A 142 -11.96 -11.19 -1.27
CA SER A 142 -13.35 -11.02 -0.86
C SER A 142 -13.78 -9.55 -0.73
N LEU A 143 -12.82 -8.61 -0.65
CA LEU A 143 -13.05 -7.18 -0.45
C LEU A 143 -12.57 -6.35 -1.66
N PRO A 144 -13.16 -6.51 -2.86
CA PRO A 144 -12.69 -5.81 -4.04
C PRO A 144 -13.00 -4.31 -3.98
N VAL A 145 -12.01 -3.49 -4.36
CA VAL A 145 -12.13 -2.04 -4.54
C VAL A 145 -11.95 -1.69 -6.01
N ILE A 146 -12.69 -0.70 -6.50
CA ILE A 146 -12.52 -0.22 -7.88
C ILE A 146 -11.29 0.67 -7.92
N HIS A 147 -10.32 0.32 -8.75
CA HIS A 147 -9.11 1.10 -8.96
C HIS A 147 -9.06 1.60 -10.40
N ARG A 148 -9.00 2.92 -10.55
CA ARG A 148 -8.91 3.63 -11.82
C ARG A 148 -7.51 4.22 -12.00
N PRO A 149 -6.49 3.40 -12.36
CA PRO A 149 -5.11 3.85 -12.37
C PRO A 149 -4.91 4.98 -13.37
N HIS A 150 -4.44 6.13 -12.90
CA HIS A 150 -4.10 7.24 -13.77
C HIS A 150 -2.61 7.20 -14.19
N ALA A 151 -2.32 7.67 -15.40
CA ALA A 151 -1.01 7.54 -16.05
C ALA A 151 0.08 8.47 -15.50
N SER A 152 -0.22 9.33 -14.52
CA SER A 152 0.61 10.47 -14.13
C SER A 152 1.71 10.20 -13.09
N ARG A 153 2.22 8.96 -13.00
CA ARG A 153 3.29 8.67 -12.03
C ARG A 153 4.64 9.15 -12.56
N PRO A 154 5.35 10.10 -11.90
CA PRO A 154 6.60 10.67 -12.40
C PRO A 154 7.69 9.62 -12.70
N TRP A 155 7.77 8.54 -11.90
CA TRP A 155 8.72 7.47 -12.13
C TRP A 155 8.39 6.61 -13.36
N LYS A 156 7.11 6.48 -13.78
CA LYS A 156 6.75 5.85 -15.05
C LYS A 156 7.25 6.69 -16.24
N GLN A 157 7.20 8.02 -16.11
CA GLN A 157 7.75 8.92 -17.12
C GLN A 157 9.27 8.75 -17.22
N LEU A 158 9.97 8.54 -16.10
CA LEU A 158 11.40 8.28 -16.09
C LEU A 158 11.79 7.06 -16.93
N LYS A 159 10.93 6.02 -16.97
CA LYS A 159 11.14 4.84 -17.84
C LYS A 159 11.23 5.22 -19.32
N TYR A 160 10.49 6.23 -19.75
CA TYR A 160 10.42 6.67 -21.14
C TYR A 160 11.38 7.82 -21.44
N THR A 161 11.68 8.68 -20.46
CA THR A 161 12.56 9.84 -20.61
C THR A 161 14.02 9.52 -20.31
N ASN A 162 14.30 8.62 -19.38
CA ASN A 162 15.65 8.16 -19.03
C ASN A 162 15.63 6.71 -18.54
N PRO A 163 15.53 5.73 -19.46
CA PRO A 163 15.42 4.31 -19.11
C PRO A 163 16.63 3.79 -18.33
N LEU A 164 17.83 4.28 -18.59
CA LEU A 164 19.04 3.86 -17.86
C LEU A 164 18.93 4.22 -16.38
N LYS A 165 18.53 5.46 -16.05
CA LYS A 165 18.31 5.92 -14.68
C LYS A 165 17.16 5.14 -14.02
N TYR A 166 16.06 4.87 -14.75
CA TYR A 166 14.95 4.08 -14.25
C TYR A 166 15.39 2.68 -13.84
N TYR A 167 16.10 1.95 -14.71
CA TYR A 167 16.54 0.59 -14.41
C TYR A 167 17.65 0.56 -13.36
N TRP A 168 18.55 1.54 -13.35
CA TRP A 168 19.55 1.69 -12.30
C TRP A 168 18.89 1.79 -10.91
N ILE A 169 17.95 2.73 -10.73
CA ILE A 169 17.22 2.91 -9.46
C ILE A 169 16.41 1.66 -9.09
N LYS A 170 15.91 0.92 -10.08
CA LYS A 170 15.09 -0.27 -9.85
C LYS A 170 15.90 -1.46 -9.34
N PHE A 171 17.16 -1.60 -9.72
CA PHE A 171 17.96 -2.79 -9.43
C PHE A 171 19.09 -2.55 -8.41
N THR A 172 19.32 -1.33 -7.97
CA THR A 172 20.18 -0.97 -6.84
C THR A 172 19.36 -0.67 -5.58
#